data_f21398d188e9a835f69e66ffdb4bc3ee
#
_entry.id   f21398d188e9a835f69e66ffdb4bc3ee
#
_cell.length_a   1.000
_cell.length_b   1.000
_cell.length_c   1.000
_cell.angle_alpha   90.00
_cell.angle_beta   90.00
_cell.angle_gamma   90.00
#
_symmetry.space_group_name_H-M   'P 1'
#
loop_
_entity.id
_entity.type
_entity.pdbx_description
1 polymer ?
#
loop_
_entity_poly.entity_id
_entity_poly.type
_entity_poly.pdbx_seq_one_letter_code
_entity_poly.pdbx_strand_id
1 'polypeptide(L)'
;MSRIYEDRVKEILANSSDDGKVRSRESTSLEFKENFGFKSLAKYLKTICAFANTQGGVLVFGVTDNPRTLKGIDKDKFDQIKIEQLSTYLSEYFSPEIHWDIGVVAFKRKHYGFIAINEADDKPVICKKNSGDVLKDGDIYYRYRGTSKRIEFPELKRMQIEIREKERKLWMEHIEKISRIGPKNVALLDLYSGKMESSNIANNFVIDEELLAGLKNEVSFVQEGNFREKEGAPTLKLVGNLAPVDTVVVPNLDPNKDYPFLVKHLADELQIRSYDAQVLVWKLGLKSSKRYAIEVDAGSSSIFKYSKYALTAIRDDLAKHDDKKEYLANASKEYQSRNMG
;
A
#
# COMPACT_ATOMS: atom_id res chain seq x y z
N MET A 1 -10.53 -6.27 15.59
CA MET A 1 -10.83 -7.51 14.83
C MET A 1 -10.78 -8.75 15.74
N SER A 2 -9.82 -8.93 16.62
CA SER A 2 -9.69 -10.10 17.52
C SER A 2 -10.99 -10.50 18.23
N ARG A 3 -11.73 -9.56 18.79
CA ARG A 3 -12.94 -9.82 19.59
C ARG A 3 -14.08 -10.55 18.82
N ILE A 4 -14.24 -10.27 17.55
CA ILE A 4 -15.26 -10.92 16.69
C ILE A 4 -14.91 -12.40 16.51
N TYR A 5 -13.64 -12.70 16.30
CA TYR A 5 -13.17 -14.08 16.15
C TYR A 5 -13.19 -14.86 17.46
N GLU A 6 -12.91 -14.20 18.59
CA GLU A 6 -13.03 -14.80 19.92
C GLU A 6 -14.48 -15.24 20.20
N ASP A 7 -15.44 -14.38 19.91
CA ASP A 7 -16.86 -14.68 20.12
C ASP A 7 -17.33 -15.82 19.19
N ARG A 8 -16.91 -15.78 17.92
CA ARG A 8 -17.16 -16.88 16.97
C ARG A 8 -16.57 -18.21 17.45
N VAL A 9 -15.35 -18.22 17.99
CA VAL A 9 -14.74 -19.44 18.53
C VAL A 9 -15.49 -19.93 19.78
N LYS A 10 -15.92 -19.02 20.68
CA LYS A 10 -16.76 -19.37 21.83
C LYS A 10 -18.07 -20.01 21.42
N GLU A 11 -18.74 -19.49 20.41
CA GLU A 11 -19.97 -20.07 19.86
C GLU A 11 -19.74 -21.48 19.31
N ILE A 12 -18.65 -21.69 18.56
CA ILE A 12 -18.28 -23.00 18.02
C ILE A 12 -18.06 -24.01 19.16
N LEU A 13 -17.33 -23.61 20.21
CA LEU A 13 -17.05 -24.46 21.36
C LEU A 13 -18.32 -24.68 22.24
N ALA A 14 -19.18 -23.67 22.34
CA ALA A 14 -20.46 -23.78 23.07
C ALA A 14 -21.41 -24.78 22.39
N ASN A 15 -21.32 -24.94 21.07
CA ASN A 15 -22.06 -25.98 20.35
C ASN A 15 -21.43 -27.36 20.57
N SER A 16 -21.35 -27.77 21.83
CA SER A 16 -20.85 -29.06 22.28
C SER A 16 -21.87 -29.77 23.17
N SER A 17 -21.83 -31.08 23.16
CA SER A 17 -22.63 -31.90 24.07
C SER A 17 -22.06 -31.91 25.49
N ASP A 18 -22.78 -32.46 26.45
CA ASP A 18 -22.39 -32.51 27.87
C ASP A 18 -21.10 -33.37 28.05
N ASP A 19 -20.94 -34.38 27.24
CA ASP A 19 -19.75 -35.24 27.19
C ASP A 19 -18.53 -34.57 26.48
N GLY A 20 -18.67 -33.31 26.13
CA GLY A 20 -17.57 -32.50 25.52
C GLY A 20 -17.34 -32.73 24.06
N LYS A 21 -18.23 -33.40 23.34
CA LYS A 21 -18.15 -33.57 21.89
C LYS A 21 -18.61 -32.32 21.14
N VAL A 22 -17.79 -31.76 20.29
CA VAL A 22 -18.13 -30.61 19.46
C VAL A 22 -19.03 -31.06 18.32
N ARG A 23 -20.21 -30.44 18.22
CA ARG A 23 -21.22 -30.75 17.18
C ARG A 23 -20.87 -30.06 15.86
N SER A 24 -20.18 -28.92 15.91
CA SER A 24 -19.69 -28.22 14.72
C SER A 24 -18.75 -29.11 13.91
N ARG A 25 -18.95 -29.10 12.59
CA ARG A 25 -18.11 -29.88 11.66
C ARG A 25 -17.13 -28.96 10.96
N GLU A 26 -15.98 -29.51 10.61
CA GLU A 26 -15.07 -28.83 9.68
C GLU A 26 -15.79 -28.43 8.41
N SER A 27 -15.50 -27.25 7.93
CA SER A 27 -16.20 -26.64 6.82
C SER A 27 -15.24 -25.87 5.90
N THR A 28 -15.78 -25.09 5.01
CA THR A 28 -15.02 -24.16 4.17
C THR A 28 -14.38 -23.03 4.97
N SER A 29 -14.81 -22.78 6.23
CA SER A 29 -14.30 -21.70 7.07
C SER A 29 -13.94 -22.14 8.50
N LEU A 30 -13.87 -23.46 8.78
CA LEU A 30 -13.53 -23.99 10.10
C LEU A 30 -12.67 -25.23 9.96
N GLU A 31 -11.60 -25.29 10.71
CA GLU A 31 -10.72 -26.43 10.86
C GLU A 31 -10.37 -26.63 12.34
N PHE A 32 -10.33 -27.88 12.80
CA PHE A 32 -9.90 -28.24 14.15
C PHE A 32 -8.52 -28.88 14.14
N LYS A 33 -7.74 -28.56 15.15
CA LYS A 33 -6.45 -29.19 15.43
C LYS A 33 -6.32 -29.48 16.92
N GLU A 34 -5.73 -30.61 17.24
CA GLU A 34 -5.56 -30.98 18.63
C GLU A 34 -4.53 -30.10 19.36
N ASN A 35 -3.38 -29.84 18.71
CA ASN A 35 -2.31 -29.02 19.26
C ASN A 35 -1.67 -28.18 18.15
N PHE A 36 -1.08 -27.06 18.53
CA PHE A 36 -0.15 -26.34 17.67
C PHE A 36 1.25 -26.92 17.78
N GLY A 37 1.96 -27.05 16.68
CA GLY A 37 3.36 -27.44 16.67
C GLY A 37 4.06 -27.07 15.36
N PHE A 38 5.25 -26.48 15.47
CA PHE A 38 6.04 -26.05 14.31
C PHE A 38 6.39 -27.19 13.34
N LYS A 39 6.46 -28.44 13.82
CA LYS A 39 6.67 -29.63 12.95
C LYS A 39 5.54 -29.81 11.93
N SER A 40 4.34 -29.33 12.24
CA SER A 40 3.17 -29.40 11.36
C SER A 40 2.91 -28.09 10.62
N LEU A 41 3.83 -27.12 10.69
CA LEU A 41 3.64 -25.76 10.17
C LEU A 41 3.21 -25.75 8.71
N ALA A 42 3.86 -26.53 7.83
CA ALA A 42 3.49 -26.58 6.41
C ALA A 42 2.02 -26.97 6.17
N LYS A 43 1.46 -27.87 7.02
CA LYS A 43 0.03 -28.23 6.95
C LYS A 43 -0.87 -27.06 7.35
N TYR A 44 -0.48 -26.28 8.38
CA TYR A 44 -1.24 -25.11 8.78
C TYR A 44 -1.16 -24.02 7.71
N LEU A 45 0.02 -23.75 7.17
CA LEU A 45 0.24 -22.80 6.09
C LEU A 45 -0.63 -23.12 4.87
N LYS A 46 -0.72 -24.41 4.49
CA LYS A 46 -1.61 -24.86 3.42
C LYS A 46 -3.08 -24.53 3.70
N THR A 47 -3.54 -24.75 4.93
CA THR A 47 -4.92 -24.44 5.33
C THR A 47 -5.17 -22.94 5.41
N ILE A 48 -4.20 -22.17 5.92
CA ILE A 48 -4.26 -20.71 5.98
C ILE A 48 -4.39 -20.11 4.57
N CYS A 49 -3.54 -20.53 3.64
CA CYS A 49 -3.64 -20.13 2.24
C CYS A 49 -5.00 -20.51 1.61
N ALA A 50 -5.46 -21.73 1.89
CA ALA A 50 -6.75 -22.19 1.38
C ALA A 50 -7.93 -21.38 1.92
N PHE A 51 -7.89 -20.95 3.19
CA PHE A 51 -8.89 -20.05 3.74
C PHE A 51 -8.83 -18.64 3.12
N ALA A 52 -7.63 -18.09 2.94
CA ALA A 52 -7.46 -16.80 2.29
C ALA A 52 -8.02 -16.79 0.86
N ASN A 53 -7.84 -17.88 0.13
CA ASN A 53 -8.38 -18.06 -1.23
C ASN A 53 -9.88 -18.36 -1.29
N THR A 54 -10.54 -18.61 -0.16
CA THR A 54 -11.99 -18.82 -0.09
C THR A 54 -12.69 -17.62 0.54
N GLN A 55 -13.33 -17.82 1.68
CA GLN A 55 -14.11 -16.80 2.41
C GLN A 55 -13.49 -16.50 3.79
N GLY A 56 -12.19 -16.74 3.92
CA GLY A 56 -11.55 -16.73 5.23
C GLY A 56 -11.93 -17.93 6.09
N GLY A 57 -11.47 -17.96 7.33
CA GLY A 57 -11.77 -19.05 8.22
C GLY A 57 -11.01 -19.02 9.53
N VAL A 58 -11.26 -20.01 10.36
CA VAL A 58 -10.61 -20.14 11.67
C VAL A 58 -10.06 -21.55 11.85
N LEU A 59 -8.77 -21.63 12.21
CA LEU A 59 -8.16 -22.82 12.77
C LEU A 59 -8.31 -22.77 14.28
N VAL A 60 -8.96 -23.77 14.87
CA VAL A 60 -9.15 -23.88 16.32
C VAL A 60 -8.30 -25.00 16.86
N PHE A 61 -7.44 -24.71 17.83
CA PHE A 61 -6.56 -25.67 18.51
C PHE A 61 -7.12 -26.06 19.87
N GLY A 62 -6.95 -27.32 20.24
CA GLY A 62 -7.45 -27.89 21.48
C GLY A 62 -8.68 -28.78 21.31
N VAL A 63 -9.03 -29.12 20.08
CA VAL A 63 -10.13 -30.04 19.74
C VAL A 63 -9.53 -31.25 19.03
N THR A 64 -9.80 -32.46 19.51
CA THR A 64 -9.37 -33.70 18.88
C THR A 64 -10.13 -33.94 17.58
N ASP A 65 -9.61 -34.79 16.70
CA ASP A 65 -10.22 -35.01 15.38
C ASP A 65 -11.38 -36.03 15.48
N ASN A 66 -11.13 -37.26 15.91
CA ASN A 66 -12.14 -38.29 15.95
C ASN A 66 -12.08 -39.15 17.25
N PRO A 67 -13.03 -39.02 18.16
CA PRO A 67 -14.13 -38.03 18.16
C PRO A 67 -13.66 -36.60 18.42
N ARG A 68 -14.38 -35.61 17.92
CA ARG A 68 -14.09 -34.19 18.15
C ARG A 68 -14.46 -33.81 19.58
N THR A 69 -13.50 -33.89 20.48
CA THR A 69 -13.69 -33.57 21.90
C THR A 69 -12.90 -32.36 22.33
N LEU A 70 -13.46 -31.65 23.31
CA LEU A 70 -12.86 -30.50 23.95
C LEU A 70 -11.70 -30.91 24.84
N LYS A 71 -10.47 -30.98 24.29
CA LYS A 71 -9.24 -31.31 25.01
C LYS A 71 -8.64 -30.11 25.71
N GLY A 72 -8.62 -28.96 25.03
CA GLY A 72 -7.88 -27.76 25.42
C GLY A 72 -6.41 -27.81 25.03
N ILE A 73 -5.75 -26.68 25.15
CA ILE A 73 -4.30 -26.50 24.90
C ILE A 73 -3.60 -26.06 26.19
N ASP A 74 -2.27 -26.27 26.19
CA ASP A 74 -1.38 -25.60 27.13
C ASP A 74 -1.23 -24.13 26.67
N LYS A 75 -1.81 -23.21 27.46
CA LYS A 75 -1.84 -21.79 27.13
C LYS A 75 -0.42 -21.21 27.04
N ASP A 76 0.46 -21.55 27.98
CA ASP A 76 1.79 -20.97 28.05
C ASP A 76 2.63 -21.36 26.81
N LYS A 77 2.47 -22.61 26.34
CA LYS A 77 3.09 -23.05 25.09
C LYS A 77 2.52 -22.39 23.85
N PHE A 78 1.20 -22.09 23.86
CA PHE A 78 0.58 -21.41 22.73
C PHE A 78 0.95 -19.93 22.69
N ASP A 79 1.03 -19.27 23.85
CA ASP A 79 1.44 -17.87 23.96
C ASP A 79 2.94 -17.66 23.61
N GLN A 80 3.75 -18.74 23.68
CA GLN A 80 5.15 -18.72 23.21
C GLN A 80 5.30 -18.77 21.68
N ILE A 81 4.21 -18.90 20.95
CA ILE A 81 4.26 -18.83 19.48
C ILE A 81 4.71 -17.42 19.07
N LYS A 82 5.89 -17.35 18.47
CA LYS A 82 6.43 -16.09 17.96
C LYS A 82 5.62 -15.62 16.75
N ILE A 83 4.83 -14.60 16.96
CA ILE A 83 3.98 -14.00 15.90
C ILE A 83 4.83 -13.58 14.71
N GLU A 84 6.00 -12.96 14.97
CA GLU A 84 6.94 -12.55 13.93
C GLU A 84 7.41 -13.74 13.08
N GLN A 85 7.64 -14.89 13.72
CA GLN A 85 8.07 -16.09 13.01
C GLN A 85 6.97 -16.63 12.09
N LEU A 86 5.72 -16.66 12.55
CA LEU A 86 4.59 -17.10 11.71
C LEU A 86 4.34 -16.12 10.57
N SER A 87 4.42 -14.82 10.83
CA SER A 87 4.32 -13.76 9.81
C SER A 87 5.42 -13.90 8.76
N THR A 88 6.66 -14.12 9.19
CA THR A 88 7.80 -14.35 8.29
C THR A 88 7.56 -15.57 7.39
N TYR A 89 7.10 -16.68 7.96
CA TYR A 89 6.77 -17.86 7.15
C TYR A 89 5.64 -17.59 6.17
N LEU A 90 4.58 -16.90 6.57
CA LEU A 90 3.47 -16.57 5.65
C LEU A 90 3.95 -15.70 4.49
N SER A 91 4.71 -14.65 4.76
CA SER A 91 5.26 -13.77 3.73
C SER A 91 6.31 -14.44 2.85
N GLU A 92 7.05 -15.43 3.39
CA GLU A 92 8.04 -16.20 2.64
C GLU A 92 7.39 -17.21 1.67
N TYR A 93 6.29 -17.83 2.09
CA TYR A 93 5.67 -18.91 1.34
C TYR A 93 4.53 -18.46 0.43
N PHE A 94 3.93 -17.27 0.64
CA PHE A 94 2.74 -16.86 -0.10
C PHE A 94 2.82 -15.43 -0.64
N SER A 95 2.11 -15.18 -1.72
CA SER A 95 1.89 -13.86 -2.31
C SER A 95 0.52 -13.85 -2.99
N PRO A 96 -0.27 -12.77 -2.87
CA PRO A 96 -0.08 -11.61 -1.99
C PRO A 96 -0.13 -11.94 -0.49
N GLU A 97 0.04 -10.93 0.35
CA GLU A 97 0.04 -11.07 1.81
C GLU A 97 -1.30 -11.59 2.33
N ILE A 98 -1.23 -12.47 3.35
CA ILE A 98 -2.41 -13.03 4.02
C ILE A 98 -2.62 -12.28 5.33
N HIS A 99 -3.80 -11.69 5.50
CA HIS A 99 -4.20 -11.06 6.76
C HIS A 99 -4.76 -12.09 7.74
N TRP A 100 -4.21 -12.11 8.94
CA TRP A 100 -4.55 -13.08 9.97
C TRP A 100 -4.42 -12.51 11.38
N ASP A 101 -5.15 -13.13 12.32
CA ASP A 101 -5.09 -12.85 13.75
C ASP A 101 -4.87 -14.15 14.52
N ILE A 102 -4.26 -14.08 15.71
CA ILE A 102 -4.07 -15.20 16.61
C ILE A 102 -4.58 -14.83 18.01
N GLY A 103 -5.17 -15.81 18.74
CA GLY A 103 -5.65 -15.55 20.07
C GLY A 103 -5.94 -16.83 20.84
N VAL A 104 -6.33 -16.65 22.11
CA VAL A 104 -6.69 -17.72 23.03
C VAL A 104 -8.05 -17.40 23.66
N VAL A 105 -8.92 -18.39 23.69
CA VAL A 105 -10.26 -18.32 24.31
C VAL A 105 -10.32 -19.28 25.49
N ALA A 106 -10.82 -18.81 26.63
CA ALA A 106 -11.13 -19.65 27.77
C ALA A 106 -12.59 -20.19 27.66
N PHE A 107 -12.75 -21.52 27.77
CA PHE A 107 -14.05 -22.16 27.75
C PHE A 107 -14.04 -23.43 28.63
N LYS A 108 -15.07 -23.62 29.50
CA LYS A 108 -15.19 -24.78 30.42
C LYS A 108 -13.88 -25.10 31.18
N ARG A 109 -13.26 -24.07 31.77
CA ARG A 109 -11.96 -24.14 32.53
C ARG A 109 -10.76 -24.64 31.72
N LYS A 110 -10.84 -24.63 30.39
CA LYS A 110 -9.74 -24.95 29.46
C LYS A 110 -9.48 -23.78 28.53
N HIS A 111 -8.31 -23.79 27.91
CA HIS A 111 -7.92 -22.79 26.92
C HIS A 111 -7.91 -23.41 25.54
N TYR A 112 -8.28 -22.63 24.55
CA TYR A 112 -8.31 -22.99 23.13
C TYR A 112 -7.65 -21.89 22.34
N GLY A 113 -6.64 -22.28 21.55
CA GLY A 113 -5.99 -21.35 20.64
C GLY A 113 -6.77 -21.22 19.34
N PHE A 114 -6.60 -20.11 18.67
CA PHE A 114 -7.09 -19.98 17.30
C PHE A 114 -6.18 -19.12 16.43
N ILE A 115 -6.20 -19.41 15.15
CA ILE A 115 -5.68 -18.53 14.10
C ILE A 115 -6.87 -18.21 13.20
N ALA A 116 -7.21 -16.93 13.10
CA ALA A 116 -8.26 -16.42 12.23
C ALA A 116 -7.62 -15.86 10.95
N ILE A 117 -8.18 -16.19 9.83
CA ILE A 117 -7.68 -15.81 8.51
C ILE A 117 -8.77 -15.06 7.79
N ASN A 118 -8.45 -13.86 7.30
CA ASN A 118 -9.35 -13.09 6.47
C ASN A 118 -9.35 -13.65 5.04
N GLU A 119 -10.46 -13.44 4.35
CA GLU A 119 -10.49 -13.60 2.89
C GLU A 119 -9.49 -12.61 2.28
N ALA A 120 -8.69 -13.05 1.35
CA ALA A 120 -7.74 -12.18 0.68
C ALA A 120 -8.48 -11.21 -0.26
N ASP A 121 -8.13 -9.92 -0.17
CA ASP A 121 -8.68 -8.88 -1.03
C ASP A 121 -8.23 -9.06 -2.47
N ASP A 122 -6.97 -9.47 -2.64
CA ASP A 122 -6.34 -9.79 -3.93
C ASP A 122 -6.11 -11.29 -4.04
N LYS A 123 -6.87 -11.93 -4.91
CA LYS A 123 -6.81 -13.37 -5.19
C LYS A 123 -6.29 -13.61 -6.61
N PRO A 124 -5.63 -14.73 -6.86
CA PRO A 124 -5.32 -15.82 -5.96
C PRO A 124 -4.07 -15.59 -5.10
N VAL A 125 -4.11 -16.01 -3.85
CA VAL A 125 -2.89 -16.19 -3.04
C VAL A 125 -2.17 -17.45 -3.54
N ILE A 126 -0.93 -17.28 -3.98
CA ILE A 126 -0.12 -18.31 -4.61
C ILE A 126 1.01 -18.72 -3.68
N CYS A 127 1.29 -20.02 -3.62
CA CYS A 127 2.47 -20.56 -2.96
C CYS A 127 3.71 -20.28 -3.81
N LYS A 128 4.73 -19.63 -3.23
CA LYS A 128 5.98 -19.27 -3.93
C LYS A 128 7.22 -20.04 -3.47
N LYS A 129 7.01 -21.10 -2.68
CA LYS A 129 8.14 -21.92 -2.17
C LYS A 129 7.68 -23.34 -1.83
N ASN A 130 8.52 -24.30 -2.16
CA ASN A 130 8.29 -25.69 -1.79
C ASN A 130 8.53 -25.93 -0.29
N SER A 131 7.68 -26.77 0.35
CA SER A 131 7.92 -27.29 1.69
C SER A 131 7.53 -28.78 1.75
N GLY A 132 8.51 -29.63 1.60
CA GLY A 132 8.31 -31.06 1.48
C GLY A 132 7.30 -31.42 0.38
N ASP A 133 6.41 -32.37 0.69
CA ASP A 133 5.30 -32.74 -0.20
C ASP A 133 3.99 -32.00 0.08
N VAL A 134 3.99 -31.08 1.04
CA VAL A 134 2.78 -30.39 1.49
C VAL A 134 2.52 -29.10 0.70
N LEU A 135 3.57 -28.33 0.44
CA LEU A 135 3.51 -27.07 -0.30
C LEU A 135 4.36 -27.16 -1.56
N LYS A 136 3.81 -26.74 -2.67
CA LYS A 136 4.51 -26.68 -3.96
C LYS A 136 4.47 -25.28 -4.52
N ASP A 137 5.60 -24.84 -5.04
CA ASP A 137 5.73 -23.56 -5.72
C ASP A 137 4.77 -23.47 -6.92
N GLY A 138 4.12 -22.33 -7.08
CA GLY A 138 3.10 -22.10 -8.11
C GLY A 138 1.71 -22.64 -7.77
N ASP A 139 1.54 -23.42 -6.70
CA ASP A 139 0.24 -23.94 -6.34
C ASP A 139 -0.67 -22.88 -5.69
N ILE A 140 -1.96 -22.96 -6.05
CA ILE A 140 -3.04 -22.24 -5.40
C ILE A 140 -3.81 -23.25 -4.56
N TYR A 141 -3.82 -23.06 -3.23
CA TYR A 141 -4.58 -23.90 -2.32
C TYR A 141 -5.98 -23.35 -2.10
N TYR A 142 -6.96 -24.22 -2.10
CA TYR A 142 -8.37 -23.89 -1.97
C TYR A 142 -9.05 -24.76 -0.92
N ARG A 143 -9.99 -24.20 -0.18
CA ARG A 143 -10.71 -24.93 0.87
C ARG A 143 -11.99 -25.55 0.33
N TYR A 144 -12.00 -26.83 0.26
CA TYR A 144 -13.18 -27.65 0.04
C TYR A 144 -13.78 -28.07 1.40
N ARG A 145 -14.93 -28.71 1.43
CA ARG A 145 -15.56 -29.13 2.70
C ARG A 145 -14.61 -30.01 3.51
N GLY A 146 -14.02 -29.47 4.57
CA GLY A 146 -13.12 -30.18 5.47
C GLY A 146 -11.74 -30.53 4.91
N THR A 147 -11.38 -30.10 3.68
CA THR A 147 -10.11 -30.44 3.05
C THR A 147 -9.50 -29.25 2.34
N SER A 148 -8.18 -29.03 2.56
CA SER A 148 -7.39 -28.04 1.83
C SER A 148 -6.55 -28.77 0.78
N LYS A 149 -6.78 -28.51 -0.48
CA LYS A 149 -6.03 -29.09 -1.60
C LYS A 149 -5.76 -28.07 -2.69
N ARG A 150 -4.97 -28.43 -3.68
CA ARG A 150 -4.76 -27.61 -4.88
C ARG A 150 -6.12 -27.31 -5.52
N ILE A 151 -6.27 -26.06 -5.98
CA ILE A 151 -7.50 -25.58 -6.62
C ILE A 151 -7.79 -26.39 -7.88
N GLU A 152 -9.05 -26.71 -8.11
CA GLU A 152 -9.51 -27.34 -9.34
C GLU A 152 -10.01 -26.29 -10.34
N PHE A 153 -10.10 -26.68 -11.60
CA PHE A 153 -10.45 -25.75 -12.68
C PHE A 153 -11.78 -24.99 -12.47
N PRO A 154 -12.88 -25.63 -12.00
CA PRO A 154 -14.15 -24.92 -11.79
C PRO A 154 -14.02 -23.76 -10.78
N GLU A 155 -13.34 -23.99 -9.66
CA GLU A 155 -13.14 -22.97 -8.61
C GLU A 155 -12.22 -21.86 -9.09
N LEU A 156 -11.15 -22.21 -9.80
CA LEU A 156 -10.23 -21.23 -10.40
C LEU A 156 -10.96 -20.34 -11.41
N LYS A 157 -11.78 -20.94 -12.27
CA LYS A 157 -12.60 -20.18 -13.24
C LYS A 157 -13.60 -19.27 -12.55
N ARG A 158 -14.26 -19.74 -11.48
CA ARG A 158 -15.17 -18.92 -10.68
C ARG A 158 -14.45 -17.74 -10.06
N MET A 159 -13.29 -17.95 -9.44
CA MET A 159 -12.46 -16.88 -8.86
C MET A 159 -12.10 -15.83 -9.91
N GLN A 160 -11.70 -16.22 -11.10
CA GLN A 160 -11.40 -15.30 -12.20
C GLN A 160 -12.65 -14.50 -12.64
N ILE A 161 -13.81 -15.12 -12.63
CA ILE A 161 -15.07 -14.42 -12.96
C ILE A 161 -15.40 -13.41 -11.87
N GLU A 162 -15.28 -13.77 -10.59
CA GLU A 162 -15.52 -12.87 -9.45
C GLU A 162 -14.61 -11.65 -9.49
N ILE A 163 -13.32 -11.82 -9.79
CA ILE A 163 -12.37 -10.70 -9.96
C ILE A 163 -12.83 -9.76 -11.08
N ARG A 164 -13.17 -10.30 -12.27
CA ARG A 164 -13.63 -9.49 -13.40
C ARG A 164 -14.94 -8.75 -13.10
N GLU A 165 -15.86 -9.41 -12.39
CA GLU A 165 -17.13 -8.78 -12.00
C GLU A 165 -16.91 -7.67 -10.99
N LYS A 166 -16.00 -7.85 -10.03
CA LYS A 166 -15.59 -6.81 -9.08
C LYS A 166 -15.01 -5.60 -9.81
N GLU A 167 -14.06 -5.81 -10.71
CA GLU A 167 -13.49 -4.74 -11.55
C GLU A 167 -14.55 -4.06 -12.42
N ARG A 168 -15.41 -4.85 -13.09
CA ARG A 168 -16.49 -4.32 -13.92
C ARG A 168 -17.44 -3.45 -13.10
N LYS A 169 -17.78 -3.87 -11.89
CA LYS A 169 -18.64 -3.10 -11.00
C LYS A 169 -18.00 -1.76 -10.64
N LEU A 170 -16.72 -1.74 -10.28
CA LEU A 170 -15.97 -0.51 -10.02
C LEU A 170 -16.01 0.44 -11.23
N TRP A 171 -15.73 -0.05 -12.43
CA TRP A 171 -15.81 0.75 -13.65
C TRP A 171 -17.22 1.32 -13.89
N MET A 172 -18.25 0.51 -13.70
CA MET A 172 -19.63 0.98 -13.89
C MET A 172 -20.03 2.06 -12.89
N GLU A 173 -19.61 1.95 -11.64
CA GLU A 173 -19.81 2.98 -10.60
C GLU A 173 -19.10 4.29 -10.95
N HIS A 174 -17.86 4.21 -11.47
CA HIS A 174 -17.13 5.40 -11.94
C HIS A 174 -17.82 6.04 -13.14
N ILE A 175 -18.26 5.25 -14.13
CA ILE A 175 -18.98 5.73 -15.30
C ILE A 175 -20.30 6.40 -14.89
N GLU A 176 -21.04 5.83 -13.95
CA GLU A 176 -22.28 6.42 -13.43
C GLU A 176 -22.02 7.77 -12.75
N LYS A 177 -20.99 7.87 -11.91
CA LYS A 177 -20.59 9.14 -11.27
C LYS A 177 -20.22 10.20 -12.33
N ILE A 178 -19.40 9.83 -13.31
CA ILE A 178 -19.00 10.71 -14.42
C ILE A 178 -20.22 11.16 -15.23
N SER A 179 -21.14 10.25 -15.54
CA SER A 179 -22.36 10.55 -16.29
C SER A 179 -23.27 11.54 -15.55
N ARG A 180 -23.38 11.41 -14.22
CA ARG A 180 -24.19 12.30 -13.38
C ARG A 180 -23.62 13.72 -13.32
N ILE A 181 -22.29 13.86 -13.23
CA ILE A 181 -21.59 15.16 -13.17
C ILE A 181 -21.50 15.78 -14.58
N GLY A 182 -21.47 14.95 -15.60
CA GLY A 182 -21.19 15.30 -16.97
C GLY A 182 -19.70 15.22 -17.31
N PRO A 183 -19.32 14.52 -18.39
CA PRO A 183 -17.92 14.19 -18.69
C PRO A 183 -17.03 15.42 -18.91
N LYS A 184 -17.61 16.56 -19.30
CA LYS A 184 -16.87 17.83 -19.43
C LYS A 184 -16.51 18.49 -18.09
N ASN A 185 -17.17 18.09 -17.01
CA ASN A 185 -17.02 18.70 -15.67
C ASN A 185 -16.22 17.80 -14.71
N VAL A 186 -15.64 16.72 -15.23
CA VAL A 186 -14.86 15.76 -14.43
C VAL A 186 -13.39 15.94 -14.73
N ALA A 187 -12.59 15.94 -13.68
CA ALA A 187 -11.14 15.77 -13.73
C ALA A 187 -10.75 14.46 -13.02
N LEU A 188 -9.76 13.77 -13.56
CA LEU A 188 -9.20 12.56 -12.96
C LEU A 188 -7.93 12.93 -12.22
N LEU A 189 -7.87 12.58 -10.95
CA LEU A 189 -6.69 12.72 -10.12
C LEU A 189 -6.05 11.35 -9.91
N ASP A 190 -4.84 11.16 -10.42
CA ASP A 190 -4.01 10.02 -10.07
C ASP A 190 -3.43 10.26 -8.67
N LEU A 191 -3.94 9.53 -7.69
CA LEU A 191 -3.50 9.63 -6.29
C LEU A 191 -2.07 9.13 -6.06
N TYR A 192 -1.51 8.39 -7.01
CA TYR A 192 -0.15 7.89 -6.90
C TYR A 192 0.87 8.93 -7.37
N SER A 193 0.64 9.52 -8.52
CA SER A 193 1.53 10.53 -9.12
C SER A 193 1.12 11.97 -8.79
N GLY A 194 -0.04 12.21 -8.19
CA GLY A 194 -0.59 13.53 -7.96
C GLY A 194 -1.06 14.25 -9.22
N LYS A 195 -1.03 13.59 -10.38
CA LYS A 195 -1.36 14.19 -11.67
C LYS A 195 -2.87 14.27 -11.85
N MET A 196 -3.37 15.46 -12.21
CA MET A 196 -4.78 15.69 -12.51
C MET A 196 -4.96 15.97 -13.99
N GLU A 197 -5.86 15.24 -14.64
CA GLU A 197 -6.20 15.38 -16.06
C GLU A 197 -7.68 15.75 -16.21
N SER A 198 -7.95 16.70 -17.08
CA SER A 198 -9.32 17.09 -17.44
C SER A 198 -9.43 17.34 -18.92
N SER A 199 -10.55 16.95 -19.50
CA SER A 199 -10.85 17.18 -20.92
C SER A 199 -11.06 18.66 -21.28
N ASN A 200 -11.33 19.53 -20.29
CA ASN A 200 -11.62 20.94 -20.50
C ASN A 200 -10.47 21.89 -20.15
N ILE A 201 -9.41 21.39 -19.57
CA ILE A 201 -8.29 22.21 -19.12
C ILE A 201 -7.08 21.86 -19.97
N ALA A 202 -6.59 22.84 -20.72
CA ALA A 202 -5.43 22.67 -21.61
C ALA A 202 -4.13 22.38 -20.85
N ASN A 203 -4.12 22.57 -19.53
CA ASN A 203 -2.96 22.34 -18.68
C ASN A 203 -3.26 21.22 -17.68
N ASN A 204 -2.36 20.25 -17.59
CA ASN A 204 -2.38 19.24 -16.55
C ASN A 204 -1.96 19.93 -15.24
N PHE A 205 -2.74 19.72 -14.19
CA PHE A 205 -2.39 20.17 -12.85
C PHE A 205 -1.74 19.03 -12.09
N VAL A 206 -0.91 19.37 -11.15
CA VAL A 206 -0.40 18.40 -10.21
C VAL A 206 -0.50 18.97 -8.81
N ILE A 207 -0.89 18.12 -7.91
CA ILE A 207 -1.06 18.42 -6.51
C ILE A 207 0.29 18.27 -5.81
N ASP A 208 0.64 19.23 -5.00
CA ASP A 208 1.83 19.17 -4.16
C ASP A 208 1.86 17.90 -3.31
N GLU A 209 3.06 17.34 -3.11
CA GLU A 209 3.24 16.07 -2.42
C GLU A 209 2.78 16.12 -0.94
N GLU A 210 2.95 17.25 -0.27
CA GLU A 210 2.46 17.44 1.11
C GLU A 210 0.93 17.50 1.15
N LEU A 211 0.31 18.21 0.18
CA LEU A 211 -1.13 18.27 0.06
C LEU A 211 -1.71 16.90 -0.34
N LEU A 212 -1.03 16.16 -1.21
CA LEU A 212 -1.42 14.81 -1.59
C LEU A 212 -1.33 13.83 -0.40
N ALA A 213 -0.27 13.95 0.42
CA ALA A 213 -0.12 13.17 1.65
C ALA A 213 -1.22 13.53 2.67
N GLY A 214 -1.55 14.81 2.82
CA GLY A 214 -2.68 15.28 3.62
C GLY A 214 -4.01 14.69 3.15
N LEU A 215 -4.28 14.75 1.84
CA LEU A 215 -5.47 14.15 1.24
C LEU A 215 -5.55 12.63 1.48
N LYS A 216 -4.43 11.90 1.37
CA LYS A 216 -4.39 10.46 1.66
C LYS A 216 -4.64 10.14 3.12
N ASN A 217 -4.26 11.01 4.05
CA ASN A 217 -4.42 10.80 5.49
C ASN A 217 -5.80 11.23 6.00
N GLU A 218 -6.39 12.28 5.42
CA GLU A 218 -7.69 12.83 5.86
C GLU A 218 -8.87 12.23 5.10
N VAL A 219 -8.67 11.77 3.87
CA VAL A 219 -9.68 11.00 3.14
C VAL A 219 -9.56 9.55 3.59
N SER A 220 -10.35 9.16 4.58
CA SER A 220 -10.56 7.75 4.85
C SER A 220 -11.19 7.13 3.61
N PHE A 221 -10.38 6.32 2.89
CA PHE A 221 -10.91 5.46 1.85
C PHE A 221 -11.89 4.50 2.51
N VAL A 222 -13.17 4.83 2.44
CA VAL A 222 -14.23 3.92 2.83
C VAL A 222 -14.23 2.82 1.78
N GLN A 223 -14.05 1.57 2.20
CA GLN A 223 -14.22 0.41 1.32
C GLN A 223 -15.49 0.58 0.48
N GLU A 224 -15.33 0.51 -0.83
CA GLU A 224 -16.44 0.61 -1.77
C GLU A 224 -17.56 -0.38 -1.40
N GLY A 225 -18.74 0.13 -1.26
CA GLY A 225 -19.94 -0.61 -0.89
C GLY A 225 -20.65 -0.10 0.37
N ASN A 226 -20.05 0.76 1.17
CA ASN A 226 -20.64 1.33 2.39
C ASN A 226 -20.89 2.84 2.31
N PHE A 227 -21.20 3.38 1.13
CA PHE A 227 -21.76 4.72 1.03
C PHE A 227 -23.18 4.75 1.59
N ARG A 228 -23.28 4.86 2.91
CA ARG A 228 -24.46 5.49 3.49
C ARG A 228 -24.21 6.98 3.43
N GLU A 229 -25.10 7.72 2.75
CA GLU A 229 -25.22 9.15 2.92
C GLU A 229 -25.43 9.43 4.41
N LYS A 230 -24.34 9.69 5.12
CA LYS A 230 -24.41 10.36 6.40
C LYS A 230 -24.39 11.84 6.08
N GLU A 231 -25.45 12.54 6.43
CA GLU A 231 -25.40 14.01 6.56
C GLU A 231 -24.12 14.36 7.34
N GLY A 232 -23.23 15.13 6.71
CA GLY A 232 -21.97 15.53 7.31
C GLY A 232 -20.72 14.81 6.79
N ALA A 233 -20.78 14.01 5.71
CA ALA A 233 -19.56 13.56 5.04
C ALA A 233 -18.78 14.79 4.55
N PRO A 234 -17.47 14.92 4.85
CA PRO A 234 -16.69 16.06 4.38
C PRO A 234 -16.64 16.05 2.87
N THR A 235 -17.43 16.93 2.27
CA THR A 235 -17.32 17.21 0.84
C THR A 235 -16.02 18.00 0.68
N LEU A 236 -15.05 17.48 -0.03
CA LEU A 236 -13.82 18.19 -0.36
C LEU A 236 -14.20 19.40 -1.23
N LYS A 237 -14.43 20.54 -0.61
CA LYS A 237 -14.61 21.81 -1.30
C LYS A 237 -13.23 22.39 -1.44
N LEU A 238 -12.63 22.27 -2.62
CA LEU A 238 -11.43 23.03 -2.98
C LEU A 238 -11.81 24.51 -3.00
N VAL A 239 -11.57 25.21 -1.88
CA VAL A 239 -11.73 26.64 -1.75
C VAL A 239 -10.34 27.26 -1.84
N GLY A 240 -9.97 27.68 -3.04
CA GLY A 240 -8.74 28.42 -3.29
C GLY A 240 -8.62 28.71 -4.78
N ASN A 241 -8.01 29.82 -5.15
CA ASN A 241 -7.49 30.00 -6.49
C ASN A 241 -6.49 28.87 -6.72
N LEU A 242 -6.84 27.92 -7.58
CA LEU A 242 -5.88 27.03 -8.18
C LEU A 242 -4.99 27.90 -9.07
N ALA A 243 -4.01 28.56 -8.48
CA ALA A 243 -2.90 29.06 -9.26
C ALA A 243 -2.31 27.85 -9.97
N PRO A 244 -2.04 27.89 -11.28
CA PRO A 244 -1.32 26.83 -11.94
C PRO A 244 -0.03 26.64 -11.14
N VAL A 245 0.09 25.52 -10.46
CA VAL A 245 1.35 25.11 -9.84
C VAL A 245 2.23 24.79 -11.03
N ASP A 246 3.10 25.74 -11.35
CA ASP A 246 4.05 25.57 -12.40
C ASP A 246 4.89 24.34 -12.10
N THR A 247 4.51 23.24 -12.70
CA THR A 247 5.22 22.03 -12.98
C THR A 247 5.44 20.96 -11.95
N VAL A 248 5.15 19.86 -12.44
CA VAL A 248 5.38 18.57 -11.86
C VAL A 248 6.42 17.79 -12.64
N VAL A 249 7.23 17.13 -11.89
CA VAL A 249 8.20 16.15 -12.37
C VAL A 249 7.48 14.85 -12.69
N VAL A 250 7.34 14.54 -13.97
CA VAL A 250 6.78 13.27 -14.46
C VAL A 250 7.84 12.17 -14.30
N PRO A 251 7.47 10.92 -13.90
CA PRO A 251 8.44 9.82 -13.74
C PRO A 251 9.25 9.42 -14.99
N ASN A 252 8.83 9.85 -16.17
CA ASN A 252 9.58 9.71 -17.43
C ASN A 252 10.15 11.05 -17.89
N LEU A 253 10.98 11.66 -17.04
CA LEU A 253 11.68 12.89 -17.37
C LEU A 253 12.66 12.66 -18.53
N ASP A 254 12.51 13.45 -19.57
CA ASP A 254 13.58 13.65 -20.54
C ASP A 254 14.54 14.73 -20.01
N PRO A 255 15.74 14.35 -19.52
CA PRO A 255 16.67 15.31 -18.94
C PRO A 255 17.08 16.42 -19.91
N ASN A 256 16.88 16.24 -21.21
CA ASN A 256 17.22 17.23 -22.21
C ASN A 256 16.08 18.21 -22.47
N LYS A 257 14.85 17.75 -22.37
CA LYS A 257 13.63 18.53 -22.63
C LYS A 257 13.17 19.29 -21.39
N ASP A 258 13.18 18.60 -20.24
CA ASP A 258 12.62 19.14 -18.99
C ASP A 258 13.64 19.95 -18.19
N TYR A 259 14.94 19.67 -18.38
CA TYR A 259 16.07 20.41 -17.79
C TYR A 259 17.06 20.89 -18.85
N PRO A 260 16.64 21.89 -19.66
CA PRO A 260 17.45 22.33 -20.80
C PRO A 260 18.70 23.11 -20.43
N PHE A 261 18.85 23.55 -19.16
CA PHE A 261 19.90 24.47 -18.76
C PHE A 261 21.03 23.74 -18.01
N LEU A 262 22.25 24.07 -18.36
CA LEU A 262 23.43 23.93 -17.51
C LEU A 262 23.67 25.24 -16.75
N VAL A 263 24.52 25.25 -15.72
CA VAL A 263 24.88 26.46 -14.99
C VAL A 263 25.31 27.58 -15.92
N LYS A 264 26.08 27.25 -16.97
CA LYS A 264 26.49 28.21 -17.97
C LYS A 264 25.32 28.84 -18.72
N HIS A 265 24.35 28.05 -19.12
CA HIS A 265 23.16 28.54 -19.81
C HIS A 265 22.28 29.41 -18.89
N LEU A 266 22.18 29.08 -17.57
CA LEU A 266 21.53 29.95 -16.59
C LEU A 266 22.23 31.29 -16.46
N ALA A 267 23.57 31.31 -16.47
CA ALA A 267 24.37 32.51 -16.42
C ALA A 267 24.14 33.41 -17.64
N ASP A 268 24.13 32.81 -18.84
CA ASP A 268 23.89 33.52 -20.09
C ASP A 268 22.48 34.16 -20.11
N GLU A 269 21.45 33.41 -19.73
CA GLU A 269 20.06 33.90 -19.68
C GLU A 269 19.84 35.00 -18.63
N LEU A 270 20.59 34.98 -17.54
CA LEU A 270 20.51 35.96 -16.45
C LEU A 270 21.50 37.13 -16.63
N GLN A 271 22.34 37.07 -17.63
CA GLN A 271 23.42 38.06 -17.92
C GLN A 271 24.36 38.28 -16.72
N ILE A 272 24.71 37.17 -16.03
CA ILE A 272 25.65 37.15 -14.91
C ILE A 272 26.82 36.21 -15.21
N ARG A 273 27.87 36.26 -14.38
CA ARG A 273 28.98 35.32 -14.52
C ARG A 273 28.58 33.89 -14.14
N SER A 274 29.13 32.90 -14.80
CA SER A 274 28.86 31.47 -14.49
C SER A 274 29.15 31.13 -13.03
N TYR A 275 30.14 31.76 -12.42
CA TYR A 275 30.43 31.62 -10.99
C TYR A 275 29.30 32.15 -10.12
N ASP A 276 28.75 33.31 -10.46
CA ASP A 276 27.63 33.92 -9.71
C ASP A 276 26.37 33.07 -9.83
N ALA A 277 26.09 32.49 -11.00
CA ALA A 277 25.01 31.53 -11.19
C ALA A 277 25.21 30.28 -10.32
N GLN A 278 26.42 29.74 -10.20
CA GLN A 278 26.74 28.62 -9.33
C GLN A 278 26.53 28.94 -7.85
N VAL A 279 26.91 30.14 -7.43
CA VAL A 279 26.70 30.66 -6.08
C VAL A 279 25.21 30.75 -5.75
N LEU A 280 24.38 31.30 -6.67
CA LEU A 280 22.94 31.38 -6.49
C LEU A 280 22.24 30.04 -6.48
N VAL A 281 22.64 29.10 -7.33
CA VAL A 281 22.18 27.72 -7.31
C VAL A 281 22.40 27.08 -5.92
N TRP A 282 23.56 27.34 -5.33
CA TRP A 282 23.85 26.87 -3.98
C TRP A 282 23.03 27.61 -2.92
N LYS A 283 23.02 28.94 -2.95
CA LYS A 283 22.34 29.78 -1.95
C LYS A 283 20.85 29.46 -1.87
N LEU A 284 20.20 29.23 -3.01
CA LEU A 284 18.80 28.91 -3.12
C LEU A 284 18.50 27.40 -2.95
N GLY A 285 19.53 26.59 -2.71
CA GLY A 285 19.36 25.15 -2.49
C GLY A 285 18.76 24.41 -3.69
N LEU A 286 18.91 24.89 -4.92
CA LEU A 286 18.22 24.37 -6.10
C LEU A 286 18.56 22.93 -6.46
N LYS A 287 19.71 22.42 -6.00
CA LYS A 287 20.11 21.01 -6.21
C LYS A 287 19.36 20.03 -5.32
N SER A 288 18.72 20.47 -4.24
CA SER A 288 18.02 19.61 -3.29
C SER A 288 16.63 19.16 -3.75
N SER A 289 16.10 19.79 -4.80
CA SER A 289 14.76 19.50 -5.31
C SER A 289 14.76 19.17 -6.80
N LYS A 290 14.15 18.04 -7.15
CA LYS A 290 13.93 17.63 -8.56
C LYS A 290 13.08 18.65 -9.35
N ARG A 291 12.40 19.57 -8.70
CA ARG A 291 11.71 20.68 -9.35
C ARG A 291 12.68 21.58 -10.10
N TYR A 292 13.86 21.80 -9.55
CA TYR A 292 14.84 22.77 -10.07
C TYR A 292 16.00 22.12 -10.79
N ALA A 293 16.47 20.97 -10.32
CA ALA A 293 17.65 20.31 -10.87
C ALA A 293 17.55 18.79 -10.86
N ILE A 294 18.21 18.17 -11.83
CA ILE A 294 18.41 16.72 -11.90
C ILE A 294 19.89 16.43 -12.14
N GLU A 295 20.39 15.42 -11.46
CA GLU A 295 21.71 14.88 -11.69
C GLU A 295 21.65 13.86 -12.83
N VAL A 296 22.49 14.04 -13.84
CA VAL A 296 22.54 13.18 -15.03
C VAL A 296 23.93 12.58 -15.12
N ASP A 297 24.00 11.29 -15.30
CA ASP A 297 25.24 10.58 -15.54
C ASP A 297 25.78 10.94 -16.93
N ALA A 298 26.99 11.45 -16.98
CA ALA A 298 27.70 11.82 -18.20
C ALA A 298 28.91 10.89 -18.47
N GLY A 299 28.86 9.66 -17.99
CA GLY A 299 29.88 8.63 -18.14
C GLY A 299 30.88 8.62 -16.98
N SER A 300 31.97 9.37 -17.07
CA SER A 300 33.01 9.43 -16.01
C SER A 300 32.70 10.41 -14.89
N SER A 301 31.62 11.21 -15.00
CA SER A 301 31.19 12.22 -14.03
C SER A 301 29.71 12.46 -14.12
N SER A 302 29.11 12.97 -13.04
CA SER A 302 27.72 13.43 -13.06
C SER A 302 27.67 14.94 -13.27
N ILE A 303 26.63 15.39 -13.97
CA ILE A 303 26.36 16.82 -14.20
C ILE A 303 24.95 17.16 -13.77
N PHE A 304 24.76 18.36 -13.21
CA PHE A 304 23.44 18.88 -12.91
C PHE A 304 22.87 19.65 -14.10
N LYS A 305 21.65 19.30 -14.48
CA LYS A 305 20.82 20.04 -15.42
C LYS A 305 19.69 20.73 -14.66
N TYR A 306 19.28 21.89 -15.15
CA TYR A 306 18.33 22.76 -14.47
C TYR A 306 17.10 23.00 -15.33
N SER A 307 15.94 23.06 -14.66
CA SER A 307 14.66 23.34 -15.27
C SER A 307 14.46 24.84 -15.51
N LYS A 308 13.43 25.21 -16.28
CA LYS A 308 12.99 26.62 -16.41
C LYS A 308 12.63 27.27 -15.08
N TYR A 309 12.23 26.47 -14.07
CA TYR A 309 11.89 26.96 -12.73
C TYR A 309 13.13 27.39 -11.96
N ALA A 310 14.24 26.70 -12.14
CA ALA A 310 15.49 27.15 -11.56
C ALA A 310 15.89 28.55 -12.10
N LEU A 311 15.69 28.78 -13.40
CA LEU A 311 15.93 30.07 -14.03
C LEU A 311 15.00 31.15 -13.45
N THR A 312 13.70 30.85 -13.32
CA THR A 312 12.71 31.77 -12.74
C THR A 312 13.02 32.06 -11.29
N ALA A 313 13.31 31.03 -10.47
CA ALA A 313 13.64 31.22 -9.06
C ALA A 313 14.85 32.12 -8.83
N ILE A 314 15.90 31.97 -9.65
CA ILE A 314 17.08 32.83 -9.58
C ILE A 314 16.73 34.27 -10.04
N ARG A 315 15.93 34.42 -11.10
CA ARG A 315 15.50 35.72 -11.61
C ARG A 315 14.67 36.47 -10.58
N ASP A 316 13.73 35.81 -9.94
CA ASP A 316 12.86 36.40 -8.91
C ASP A 316 13.65 36.79 -7.66
N ASP A 317 14.65 35.99 -7.29
CA ASP A 317 15.54 36.32 -6.19
C ASP A 317 16.40 37.53 -6.49
N LEU A 318 17.00 37.60 -7.67
CA LEU A 318 17.76 38.78 -8.11
C LEU A 318 16.89 40.05 -8.22
N ALA A 319 15.60 39.89 -8.53
CA ALA A 319 14.67 41.02 -8.63
C ALA A 319 14.31 41.64 -7.28
N LYS A 320 14.50 40.92 -6.17
CA LYS A 320 14.26 41.45 -4.80
C LYS A 320 15.35 42.38 -4.30
N HIS A 321 16.46 42.50 -5.01
CA HIS A 321 17.62 43.26 -4.58
C HIS A 321 17.90 44.42 -5.53
N ASP A 322 17.90 45.64 -5.02
CA ASP A 322 18.12 46.85 -5.81
C ASP A 322 19.57 46.93 -6.33
N ASP A 323 20.56 46.55 -5.49
CA ASP A 323 21.97 46.42 -5.92
C ASP A 323 22.35 44.93 -6.08
N LYS A 324 22.19 44.45 -7.31
CA LYS A 324 22.54 43.08 -7.70
C LYS A 324 24.03 42.78 -7.55
N LYS A 325 24.91 43.77 -7.72
CA LYS A 325 26.38 43.57 -7.63
C LYS A 325 26.79 43.35 -6.17
N GLU A 326 26.25 44.15 -5.25
CA GLU A 326 26.52 43.98 -3.83
C GLU A 326 25.95 42.66 -3.31
N TYR A 327 24.73 42.31 -3.71
CA TYR A 327 24.11 41.02 -3.37
C TYR A 327 24.95 39.82 -3.80
N LEU A 328 25.40 39.80 -5.07
CA LEU A 328 26.25 38.73 -5.61
C LEU A 328 27.61 38.67 -4.91
N ALA A 329 28.21 39.81 -4.57
CA ALA A 329 29.45 39.86 -3.82
C ALA A 329 29.33 39.26 -2.43
N ASN A 330 28.24 39.54 -1.72
CA ASN A 330 27.94 39.00 -0.40
C ASN A 330 27.64 37.51 -0.46
N ALA A 331 26.82 37.06 -1.40
CA ALA A 331 26.54 35.65 -1.65
C ALA A 331 27.82 34.84 -1.98
N SER A 332 28.74 35.43 -2.74
CA SER A 332 30.03 34.82 -3.06
C SER A 332 30.92 34.63 -1.84
N LYS A 333 30.93 35.59 -0.89
CA LYS A 333 31.66 35.45 0.38
C LYS A 333 31.09 34.31 1.23
N GLU A 334 29.78 34.24 1.34
CA GLU A 334 29.10 33.12 2.05
C GLU A 334 29.42 31.75 1.41
N TYR A 335 29.42 31.69 0.08
CA TYR A 335 29.77 30.47 -0.66
C TYR A 335 31.20 30.00 -0.42
N GLN A 336 32.16 30.95 -0.32
CA GLN A 336 33.57 30.64 -0.06
C GLN A 336 33.81 30.19 1.38
N SER A 337 33.12 30.81 2.36
CA SER A 337 33.29 30.49 3.78
C SER A 337 32.88 29.06 4.14
N ARG A 338 31.97 28.42 3.38
CA ARG A 338 31.55 27.04 3.59
C ARG A 338 32.68 26.00 3.41
N ASN A 339 33.72 26.33 2.63
CA ASN A 339 34.83 25.41 2.32
C ASN A 339 36.00 25.56 3.31
N MET A 340 35.85 26.41 4.33
CA MET A 340 36.88 26.66 5.34
C MET A 340 36.57 26.07 6.73
N GLY A 341 35.43 25.26 6.84
CA GLY A 341 35.00 24.62 8.08
C GLY A 341 35.07 23.09 8.04
#